data_9d2e6bf280cd2dbb74ff0ad42def4fe9
#
_entry.id   9d2e6bf280cd2dbb74ff0ad42def4fe9
#
_cell.length_a   1.000
_cell.length_b   1.000
_cell.length_c   1.000
_cell.angle_alpha   90.00
_cell.angle_beta   90.00
_cell.angle_gamma   90.00
#
_symmetry.space_group_name_H-M   'P 1'
#
loop_
_entity.id
_entity.type
_entity.pdbx_description
1 polymer ?
#
loop_
_entity_poly.entity_id
_entity_poly.type
_entity_poly.pdbx_seq_one_letter_code
_entity_poly.pdbx_strand_id
1 'polypeptide(L)'
;MKKKVIKMSTQFDFVSVRKKPNVHFGGRSISHVIQCEDGSQKTLGVILPTDQPLTFETHVAEHIEIVSGQCQVKIGLQTEMRLYHAGESFDVPDNSSFSMMASEVVDYICHLEK
;
A
#
# COMPACT_ATOMS: atom_id res chain seq x y z
N MET A 1 15.50 -20.77 -28.91
CA MET A 1 15.74 -19.59 -28.12
C MET A 1 14.98 -19.71 -26.78
N LYS A 2 15.70 -19.59 -25.69
CA LYS A 2 15.08 -19.68 -24.39
C LYS A 2 14.26 -18.43 -24.10
N LYS A 3 12.98 -18.61 -23.83
CA LYS A 3 12.11 -17.53 -23.40
C LYS A 3 12.52 -17.11 -21.98
N LYS A 4 12.84 -15.84 -21.81
CA LYS A 4 13.17 -15.30 -20.51
C LYS A 4 11.91 -15.25 -19.66
N VAL A 5 11.88 -16.01 -18.57
CA VAL A 5 10.77 -15.96 -17.62
C VAL A 5 11.08 -14.91 -16.57
N ILE A 6 10.24 -13.88 -16.53
CA ILE A 6 10.34 -12.87 -15.47
C ILE A 6 9.57 -13.41 -14.27
N LYS A 7 10.30 -13.80 -13.25
CA LYS A 7 9.68 -14.18 -11.99
C LYS A 7 9.30 -12.91 -11.22
N MET A 8 8.01 -12.74 -11.01
CA MET A 8 7.53 -11.74 -10.05
C MET A 8 7.89 -12.25 -8.65
N SER A 9 8.61 -11.44 -7.91
CA SER A 9 8.94 -11.79 -6.54
C SER A 9 7.66 -11.76 -5.69
N THR A 10 7.47 -12.80 -4.89
CA THR A 10 6.34 -12.92 -3.96
C THR A 10 6.75 -12.62 -2.52
N GLN A 11 8.00 -12.23 -2.31
CA GLN A 11 8.52 -11.99 -0.96
C GLN A 11 9.65 -10.97 -0.99
N PHE A 12 9.87 -10.34 0.14
CA PHE A 12 11.06 -9.53 0.37
C PHE A 12 12.06 -10.37 1.15
N ASP A 13 13.30 -10.43 0.65
CA ASP A 13 14.39 -11.13 1.30
C ASP A 13 15.31 -10.10 1.97
N PHE A 14 15.99 -10.54 3.04
CA PHE A 14 17.01 -9.74 3.73
C PHE A 14 16.49 -8.38 4.18
N VAL A 15 15.32 -8.39 4.81
CA VAL A 15 14.69 -7.17 5.33
C VAL A 15 14.58 -7.24 6.85
N SER A 16 14.56 -6.09 7.47
CA SER A 16 14.24 -5.96 8.89
C SER A 16 12.77 -5.54 9.00
N VAL A 17 12.03 -6.17 9.92
CA VAL A 17 10.64 -5.86 10.15
C VAL A 17 10.49 -5.33 11.58
N ARG A 18 9.83 -4.19 11.74
CA ARG A 18 9.52 -3.68 13.07
C ARG A 18 8.41 -4.54 13.67
N LYS A 19 8.64 -5.02 14.88
CA LYS A 19 7.69 -5.92 15.55
C LYS A 19 6.37 -5.24 15.85
N LYS A 20 6.42 -3.98 16.27
CA LYS A 20 5.19 -3.27 16.62
C LYS A 20 4.52 -2.72 15.36
N PRO A 21 3.26 -3.09 15.10
CA PRO A 21 2.55 -2.55 13.95
C PRO A 21 2.10 -1.11 14.18
N ASN A 22 1.87 -0.42 13.09
CA ASN A 22 1.11 0.83 13.08
C ASN A 22 -0.36 0.47 12.94
N VAL A 23 -1.17 0.94 13.89
CA VAL A 23 -2.61 0.65 13.92
C VAL A 23 -3.35 1.96 13.73
N HIS A 24 -4.20 2.01 12.73
CA HIS A 24 -5.01 3.19 12.40
C HIS A 24 -6.48 2.82 12.32
N PHE A 25 -7.34 3.82 12.46
CA PHE A 25 -8.80 3.68 12.29
C PHE A 25 -9.38 2.56 13.16
N GLY A 26 -8.94 2.47 14.42
CA GLY A 26 -9.46 1.48 15.35
C GLY A 26 -9.14 0.04 14.97
N GLY A 27 -8.06 -0.20 14.24
CA GLY A 27 -7.66 -1.53 13.79
C GLY A 27 -8.09 -1.88 12.38
N ARG A 28 -8.73 -0.97 11.65
CA ARG A 28 -9.15 -1.23 10.27
C ARG A 28 -8.00 -1.15 9.28
N SER A 29 -6.90 -0.53 9.67
CA SER A 29 -5.65 -0.50 8.90
C SER A 29 -4.50 -0.85 9.82
N ILE A 30 -3.76 -1.89 9.48
CA ILE A 30 -2.62 -2.37 10.26
C ILE A 30 -1.46 -2.55 9.31
N SER A 31 -0.29 -1.97 9.65
CA SER A 31 0.89 -2.09 8.81
C SER A 31 2.16 -2.27 9.63
N HIS A 32 3.15 -2.91 9.03
CA HIS A 32 4.48 -3.07 9.62
C HIS A 32 5.51 -2.38 8.74
N VAL A 33 6.42 -1.65 9.35
CA VAL A 33 7.54 -1.01 8.66
C VAL A 33 8.59 -2.08 8.34
N ILE A 34 9.03 -2.07 7.08
CA ILE A 34 10.11 -2.92 6.60
C ILE A 34 11.26 -2.02 6.19
N GLN A 35 12.48 -2.38 6.59
CA GLN A 35 13.69 -1.71 6.14
C GLN A 35 14.48 -2.66 5.26
N CYS A 36 14.78 -2.21 4.04
CA CYS A 36 15.55 -2.97 3.06
C CYS A 36 17.05 -2.72 3.25
N GLU A 37 17.90 -3.60 2.66
CA GLU A 37 19.34 -3.49 2.77
C GLU A 37 19.87 -2.17 2.19
N ASP A 38 19.22 -1.64 1.16
CA ASP A 38 19.63 -0.37 0.53
C ASP A 38 19.24 0.87 1.35
N GLY A 39 18.65 0.68 2.53
CA GLY A 39 18.20 1.75 3.41
C GLY A 39 16.81 2.26 3.11
N SER A 40 16.16 1.79 2.05
CA SER A 40 14.80 2.19 1.75
C SER A 40 13.82 1.57 2.75
N GLN A 41 12.72 2.27 2.99
CA GLN A 41 11.67 1.80 3.88
C GLN A 41 10.38 1.60 3.10
N LYS A 42 9.66 0.55 3.48
CA LYS A 42 8.35 0.23 2.94
C LYS A 42 7.43 -0.12 4.09
N THR A 43 6.14 -0.09 3.85
CA THR A 43 5.18 -0.66 4.80
C THR A 43 4.41 -1.77 4.12
N LEU A 44 4.21 -2.86 4.86
CA LEU A 44 3.29 -3.93 4.46
C LEU A 44 2.04 -3.76 5.29
N GLY A 45 0.92 -3.60 4.64
CA GLY A 45 -0.31 -3.30 5.33
C GLY A 45 -1.49 -4.14 4.90
N VAL A 46 -2.47 -4.13 5.78
CA VAL A 46 -3.76 -4.77 5.58
C VAL A 46 -4.83 -3.73 5.84
N ILE A 47 -5.82 -3.68 4.96
CA ILE A 47 -7.03 -2.90 5.18
C ILE A 47 -8.18 -3.87 5.29
N LEU A 48 -8.91 -3.78 6.39
CA LEU A 48 -10.10 -4.57 6.63
C LEU A 48 -11.30 -3.94 5.91
N PRO A 49 -12.35 -4.73 5.62
CA PRO A 49 -13.54 -4.19 4.98
C PRO A 49 -14.12 -3.01 5.74
N THR A 50 -14.51 -1.98 5.02
CA THR A 50 -15.10 -0.78 5.60
C THR A 50 -16.17 -0.23 4.68
N ASP A 51 -17.21 0.35 5.28
CA ASP A 51 -18.28 1.02 4.56
C ASP A 51 -18.03 2.53 4.45
N GLN A 52 -16.93 3.02 5.03
CA GLN A 52 -16.52 4.41 4.97
C GLN A 52 -15.10 4.51 4.43
N PRO A 53 -14.78 5.55 3.66
CA PRO A 53 -13.41 5.75 3.20
C PRO A 53 -12.47 5.98 4.37
N LEU A 54 -11.29 5.37 4.31
CA LEU A 54 -10.20 5.62 5.25
C LEU A 54 -9.24 6.59 4.57
N THR A 55 -9.02 7.75 5.19
CA THR A 55 -8.19 8.81 4.61
C THR A 55 -6.82 8.82 5.27
N PHE A 56 -5.79 8.71 4.44
CA PHE A 56 -4.39 8.75 4.84
C PHE A 56 -3.74 10.02 4.32
N GLU A 57 -2.81 10.56 5.10
CA GLU A 57 -2.03 11.73 4.69
C GLU A 57 -0.61 11.31 4.34
N THR A 58 -0.02 11.97 3.35
CA THR A 58 1.37 11.74 2.95
C THR A 58 2.24 12.93 3.35
N HIS A 59 3.46 12.63 3.77
CA HIS A 59 4.51 13.63 3.99
C HIS A 59 5.55 13.55 2.87
N VAL A 60 5.85 12.34 2.43
CA VAL A 60 6.69 12.06 1.25
C VAL A 60 5.82 11.42 0.20
N ALA A 61 6.27 11.44 -1.05
CA ALA A 61 5.57 10.73 -2.12
C ALA A 61 5.55 9.23 -1.83
N GLU A 62 4.46 8.57 -2.21
CA GLU A 62 4.26 7.15 -1.95
C GLU A 62 3.82 6.44 -3.22
N HIS A 63 4.37 5.25 -3.46
CA HIS A 63 3.92 4.35 -4.50
C HIS A 63 3.27 3.16 -3.84
N ILE A 64 2.00 2.93 -4.10
CA ILE A 64 1.21 1.91 -3.40
C ILE A 64 0.81 0.82 -4.36
N GLU A 65 1.18 -0.43 -4.02
CA GLU A 65 0.82 -1.62 -4.77
C GLU A 65 -0.29 -2.38 -4.05
N ILE A 66 -1.29 -2.82 -4.79
CA ILE A 66 -2.30 -3.74 -4.27
C ILE A 66 -1.79 -5.16 -4.50
N VAL A 67 -1.57 -5.89 -3.41
CA VAL A 67 -1.03 -7.25 -3.46
C VAL A 67 -2.15 -8.26 -3.61
N SER A 68 -3.24 -8.09 -2.87
CA SER A 68 -4.40 -8.96 -2.95
C SER A 68 -5.66 -8.18 -2.63
N GLY A 69 -6.79 -8.66 -3.12
CA GLY A 69 -8.08 -7.98 -2.99
C GLY A 69 -8.23 -6.88 -4.02
N GLN A 70 -9.21 -6.04 -3.77
CA GLN A 70 -9.47 -4.86 -4.59
C GLN A 70 -10.03 -3.75 -3.72
N CYS A 71 -9.76 -2.51 -4.11
CA CYS A 71 -10.22 -1.35 -3.36
C CYS A 71 -10.51 -0.17 -4.27
N GLN A 72 -11.34 0.72 -3.76
CA GLN A 72 -11.61 1.99 -4.40
C GLN A 72 -10.69 3.04 -3.78
N VAL A 73 -10.10 3.89 -4.61
CA VAL A 73 -9.10 4.87 -4.18
C VAL A 73 -9.43 6.23 -4.79
N LYS A 74 -9.30 7.26 -3.96
CA LYS A 74 -9.41 8.64 -4.39
C LYS A 74 -8.15 9.36 -3.91
N ILE A 75 -7.45 10.04 -4.81
CA ILE A 75 -6.16 10.69 -4.53
C ILE A 75 -6.33 12.20 -4.57
N GLY A 76 -5.87 12.87 -3.50
CA GLY A 76 -5.86 14.33 -3.44
C GLY A 76 -7.24 14.93 -3.66
N LEU A 77 -7.34 15.83 -4.63
CA LEU A 77 -8.56 16.55 -4.93
C LEU A 77 -9.46 15.88 -5.96
N GLN A 78 -9.18 14.63 -6.31
CA GLN A 78 -10.05 13.87 -7.20
C GLN A 78 -11.46 13.78 -6.60
N THR A 79 -12.47 13.81 -7.46
CA THR A 79 -13.87 13.78 -7.01
C THR A 79 -14.46 12.38 -7.04
N GLU A 80 -13.83 11.45 -7.79
CA GLU A 80 -14.36 10.12 -7.98
C GLU A 80 -13.37 9.07 -7.49
N MET A 81 -13.92 7.97 -6.95
CA MET A 81 -13.15 6.79 -6.60
C MET A 81 -12.80 6.01 -7.87
N ARG A 82 -11.59 5.45 -7.89
CA ARG A 82 -11.16 4.54 -8.94
C ARG A 82 -10.87 3.18 -8.34
N LEU A 83 -11.30 2.12 -9.02
CA LEU A 83 -11.08 0.75 -8.57
C LEU A 83 -9.69 0.26 -8.97
N TYR A 84 -8.98 -0.34 -7.99
CA TYR A 84 -7.68 -0.97 -8.21
C TYR A 84 -7.76 -2.43 -7.77
N HIS A 85 -7.21 -3.31 -8.60
CA HIS A 85 -7.15 -4.75 -8.34
C HIS A 85 -5.74 -5.17 -7.96
N ALA A 86 -5.62 -6.39 -7.44
CA ALA A 86 -4.31 -7.00 -7.18
C ALA A 86 -3.41 -6.91 -8.41
N GLY A 87 -2.17 -6.51 -8.20
CA GLY A 87 -1.19 -6.29 -9.27
C GLY A 87 -1.17 -4.88 -9.81
N GLU A 88 -2.16 -4.05 -9.48
CA GLU A 88 -2.19 -2.64 -9.88
C GLU A 88 -1.58 -1.76 -8.81
N SER A 89 -1.17 -0.57 -9.19
CA SER A 89 -0.53 0.38 -8.28
C SER A 89 -0.95 1.81 -8.62
N PHE A 90 -0.69 2.71 -7.67
CA PHE A 90 -0.94 4.13 -7.88
C PHE A 90 0.08 4.95 -7.09
N ASP A 91 0.29 6.18 -7.53
CA ASP A 91 1.21 7.12 -6.90
C ASP A 91 0.44 8.23 -6.20
N VAL A 92 0.92 8.60 -5.03
CA VAL A 92 0.38 9.72 -4.27
C VAL A 92 1.50 10.74 -4.06
N PRO A 93 1.27 12.02 -4.41
CA PRO A 93 2.30 13.05 -4.19
C PRO A 93 2.60 13.26 -2.72
N ASP A 94 3.74 13.89 -2.44
CA ASP A 94 4.06 14.35 -1.10
C ASP A 94 3.05 15.43 -0.65
N ASN A 95 2.92 15.58 0.66
CA ASN A 95 2.04 16.58 1.30
C ASN A 95 0.63 16.57 0.71
N SER A 96 0.09 15.38 0.53
CA SER A 96 -1.23 15.15 -0.06
C SER A 96 -2.02 14.18 0.81
N SER A 97 -3.10 13.64 0.25
CA SER A 97 -3.91 12.64 0.92
C SER A 97 -4.48 11.67 -0.10
N PHE A 98 -4.91 10.52 0.39
CA PHE A 98 -5.66 9.57 -0.42
C PHE A 98 -6.63 8.81 0.48
N SER A 99 -7.73 8.38 -0.09
CA SER A 99 -8.75 7.62 0.63
C SER A 99 -8.90 6.25 0.00
N MET A 100 -9.05 5.24 0.83
CA MET A 100 -9.26 3.86 0.38
C MET A 100 -10.53 3.30 1.02
N MET A 101 -11.29 2.56 0.23
CA MET A 101 -12.48 1.88 0.70
C MET A 101 -12.55 0.50 0.06
N ALA A 102 -12.79 -0.52 0.86
CA ALA A 102 -12.82 -1.90 0.39
C ALA A 102 -13.96 -2.69 1.02
N SER A 103 -14.55 -3.59 0.25
CA SER A 103 -15.58 -4.52 0.71
C SER A 103 -15.01 -5.86 1.13
N GLU A 104 -13.72 -6.08 0.92
CA GLU A 104 -12.99 -7.28 1.31
C GLU A 104 -11.63 -6.90 1.86
N VAL A 105 -10.92 -7.86 2.45
CA VAL A 105 -9.57 -7.61 2.97
C VAL A 105 -8.65 -7.28 1.81
N VAL A 106 -7.86 -6.21 1.96
CA VAL A 106 -6.88 -5.77 0.96
C VAL A 106 -5.50 -5.78 1.61
N ASP A 107 -4.55 -6.43 0.94
CA ASP A 107 -3.14 -6.37 1.30
C ASP A 107 -2.43 -5.42 0.34
N TYR A 108 -1.58 -4.56 0.88
CA TYR A 108 -0.88 -3.56 0.07
C TYR A 108 0.54 -3.38 0.55
N ILE A 109 1.37 -2.85 -0.36
CA ILE A 109 2.73 -2.41 -0.05
C ILE A 109 2.80 -0.93 -0.36
N CYS A 110 3.29 -0.16 0.60
CA CYS A 110 3.56 1.26 0.39
C CYS A 110 5.06 1.47 0.30
N HIS A 111 5.53 1.93 -0.85
CA HIS A 111 6.92 2.32 -1.06
C HIS A 111 7.05 3.81 -0.77
N LEU A 112 7.85 4.15 0.24
CA LEU A 112 8.07 5.54 0.60
C LEU A 112 9.18 6.11 -0.27
N GLU A 113 8.87 7.12 -1.03
CA GLU A 113 9.83 7.80 -1.90
C GLU A 113 10.37 9.04 -1.18
N LYS A 114 11.69 9.08 -1.02
CA LYS A 114 12.35 10.21 -0.36
C LYS A 114 12.90 11.18 -1.38
#